data_a2a2e68515ccf4b1b63f959d6578cc4d
#
_entry.id   a2a2e68515ccf4b1b63f959d6578cc4d
#
_cell.length_a   1.000
_cell.length_b   1.000
_cell.length_c   1.000
_cell.angle_alpha   90.00
_cell.angle_beta   90.00
_cell.angle_gamma   90.00
#
_symmetry.space_group_name_H-M   'P 1'
#
loop_
_entity.id
_entity.type
_entity.pdbx_description
1 polymer ?
#
loop_
_entity_poly.entity_id
_entity_poly.type
_entity_poly.pdbx_seq_one_letter_code
_entity_poly.pdbx_strand_id
1 'polypeptide(L)'
;THRGGSVPAAAGAFAIVNILRILLANPAVWEKTALIVSYDENGGFFDHVVPATAPAGTPGEYVTVPDIDQVPGSGGIRGPIGLGFRVPCFVISPYSRGPQMVHDTFDHTSQLRLLETRFGVPVPNLTAWRRSVTGDMTSTFNFAVPPNSSWPNLDYPGLHALSTVPQCVPNAALGTINRGIPYRVPDPQIMPTQETTPTRGIPSGPC
;
A
#
# COMPACT_ATOMS: atom_id res chain seq x y z
N THR A 1 0.80 12.18 -3.75
CA THR A 1 0.80 13.66 -3.85
C THR A 1 0.79 14.25 -2.43
N HIS A 2 1.98 14.41 -1.84
CA HIS A 2 2.18 14.92 -0.48
C HIS A 2 2.00 16.44 -0.31
N ARG A 3 1.41 17.11 -1.26
CA ARG A 3 1.08 18.52 -1.04
C ARG A 3 -0.17 18.60 -0.19
N GLY A 4 0.07 18.84 1.08
CA GLY A 4 -0.97 18.91 2.09
C GLY A 4 -2.21 19.66 1.62
N GLY A 5 -3.31 18.97 1.68
CA GLY A 5 -4.62 19.55 1.69
C GLY A 5 -5.22 20.07 0.38
N SER A 6 -4.48 20.16 -0.73
CA SER A 6 -5.00 20.81 -1.95
C SER A 6 -5.37 19.87 -3.10
N VAL A 7 -4.97 18.60 -3.03
CA VAL A 7 -5.25 17.62 -4.09
C VAL A 7 -6.30 16.63 -3.62
N PRO A 8 -7.46 16.53 -4.29
CA PRO A 8 -8.51 15.59 -3.91
C PRO A 8 -8.07 14.14 -4.15
N ALA A 9 -8.56 13.21 -3.33
CA ALA A 9 -8.29 11.77 -3.49
C ALA A 9 -8.69 11.26 -4.90
N ALA A 10 -9.73 11.83 -5.49
CA ALA A 10 -10.15 11.53 -6.86
C ALA A 10 -9.07 11.84 -7.93
N ALA A 11 -8.10 12.71 -7.65
CA ALA A 11 -6.99 12.95 -8.56
C ALA A 11 -6.10 11.73 -8.74
N GLY A 12 -5.88 10.94 -7.67
CA GLY A 12 -5.17 9.67 -7.75
C GLY A 12 -5.92 8.65 -8.62
N ALA A 13 -7.24 8.50 -8.40
CA ALA A 13 -8.06 7.63 -9.22
C ALA A 13 -8.07 8.06 -10.70
N PHE A 14 -8.16 9.37 -10.97
CA PHE A 14 -8.10 9.92 -12.32
C PHE A 14 -6.75 9.62 -13.00
N ALA A 15 -5.63 9.76 -12.28
CA ALA A 15 -4.31 9.44 -12.80
C ALA A 15 -4.19 7.94 -13.16
N ILE A 16 -4.65 7.05 -12.29
CA ILE A 16 -4.63 5.59 -12.54
C ILE A 16 -5.46 5.24 -13.76
N VAL A 17 -6.67 5.78 -13.90
CA VAL A 17 -7.55 5.56 -15.06
C VAL A 17 -6.88 6.03 -16.34
N ASN A 18 -6.21 7.18 -16.34
CA ASN A 18 -5.52 7.67 -17.54
C ASN A 18 -4.32 6.80 -17.92
N ILE A 19 -3.54 6.31 -16.95
CA ILE A 19 -2.45 5.37 -17.20
C ILE A 19 -3.00 4.08 -17.84
N LEU A 20 -4.10 3.54 -17.29
CA LEU A 20 -4.75 2.37 -17.84
C LEU A 20 -5.25 2.60 -19.26
N ARG A 21 -5.88 3.74 -19.55
CA ARG A 21 -6.32 4.08 -20.93
C ARG A 21 -5.15 4.10 -21.91
N ILE A 22 -4.01 4.67 -21.51
CA ILE A 22 -2.81 4.70 -22.35
C ILE A 22 -2.30 3.28 -22.63
N LEU A 23 -2.21 2.43 -21.61
CA LEU A 23 -1.74 1.06 -21.76
C LEU A 23 -2.68 0.22 -22.62
N LEU A 24 -3.99 0.37 -22.41
CA LEU A 24 -5.02 -0.37 -23.14
C LEU A 24 -5.18 0.07 -24.60
N ALA A 25 -4.78 1.31 -24.92
CA ALA A 25 -4.76 1.80 -26.31
C ALA A 25 -3.80 1.02 -27.21
N ASN A 26 -2.85 0.26 -26.63
CA ASN A 26 -1.95 -0.60 -27.36
C ASN A 26 -1.99 -2.04 -26.81
N PRO A 27 -2.84 -2.92 -27.38
CA PRO A 27 -3.00 -4.29 -26.92
C PRO A 27 -1.69 -5.09 -26.88
N ALA A 28 -0.80 -4.90 -27.84
CA ALA A 28 0.48 -5.61 -27.91
C ALA A 28 1.44 -5.23 -26.76
N VAL A 29 1.31 -4.02 -26.23
CA VAL A 29 2.02 -3.58 -25.01
C VAL A 29 1.30 -4.12 -23.79
N TRP A 30 -0.03 -3.96 -23.76
CA TRP A 30 -0.85 -4.38 -22.63
C TRP A 30 -0.69 -5.86 -22.29
N GLU A 31 -0.70 -6.75 -23.29
CA GLU A 31 -0.49 -8.19 -23.12
C GLU A 31 0.79 -8.58 -22.37
N LYS A 32 1.74 -7.67 -22.26
CA LYS A 32 3.04 -7.87 -21.60
C LYS A 32 3.26 -6.96 -20.40
N THR A 33 2.21 -6.29 -19.95
CA THR A 33 2.30 -5.27 -18.90
C THR A 33 1.71 -5.77 -17.58
N ALA A 34 2.36 -5.45 -16.50
CA ALA A 34 1.81 -5.45 -15.16
C ALA A 34 1.92 -4.03 -14.59
N LEU A 35 0.80 -3.40 -14.29
CA LEU A 35 0.74 -2.14 -13.58
C LEU A 35 0.58 -2.42 -12.09
N ILE A 36 1.58 -2.06 -11.29
CA ILE A 36 1.54 -2.16 -9.85
C ILE A 36 1.36 -0.76 -9.30
N VAL A 37 0.29 -0.55 -8.56
CA VAL A 37 -0.03 0.70 -7.88
C VAL A 37 0.06 0.45 -6.39
N SER A 38 1.09 0.97 -5.75
CA SER A 38 1.31 0.87 -4.32
C SER A 38 1.25 2.25 -3.69
N TYR A 39 0.54 2.36 -2.58
CA TYR A 39 0.57 3.57 -1.78
C TYR A 39 1.88 3.61 -1.01
N ASP A 40 2.39 4.80 -0.77
CA ASP A 40 3.65 5.03 -0.07
C ASP A 40 3.52 4.83 1.44
N GLU A 41 2.35 5.17 2.00
CA GLU A 41 2.08 5.06 3.42
C GLU A 41 0.60 4.77 3.69
N ASN A 42 0.27 4.51 4.96
CA ASN A 42 -1.10 4.21 5.41
C ASN A 42 -1.98 5.47 5.58
N GLY A 43 -1.47 6.67 5.30
CA GLY A 43 -2.22 7.92 5.42
C GLY A 43 -2.65 8.26 6.86
N GLY A 44 -2.01 7.67 7.88
CA GLY A 44 -2.39 7.80 9.28
C GLY A 44 -3.54 6.88 9.70
N PHE A 45 -4.02 6.01 8.83
CA PHE A 45 -5.05 5.02 9.18
C PHE A 45 -4.41 3.76 9.73
N PHE A 46 -5.01 3.21 10.77
CA PHE A 46 -4.56 1.98 11.40
C PHE A 46 -5.42 0.79 10.94
N ASP A 47 -4.79 -0.37 10.93
CA ASP A 47 -5.42 -1.63 10.62
C ASP A 47 -5.50 -2.50 11.89
N HIS A 48 -6.41 -3.47 11.90
CA HIS A 48 -6.53 -4.47 12.97
C HIS A 48 -5.43 -5.54 12.90
N VAL A 49 -4.68 -5.62 11.79
CA VAL A 49 -3.56 -6.56 11.65
C VAL A 49 -2.30 -5.93 12.22
N VAL A 50 -1.74 -6.56 13.24
CA VAL A 50 -0.47 -6.14 13.83
C VAL A 50 0.66 -6.45 12.84
N PRO A 51 1.46 -5.45 12.42
CA PRO A 51 2.57 -5.69 11.51
C PRO A 51 3.63 -6.61 12.14
N ALA A 52 4.18 -7.50 11.33
CA ALA A 52 5.28 -8.34 11.80
C ALA A 52 6.52 -7.51 12.10
N THR A 53 7.19 -7.84 13.20
CA THR A 53 8.47 -7.25 13.60
C THR A 53 9.51 -8.35 13.76
N ALA A 54 10.76 -8.02 13.46
CA ALA A 54 11.86 -8.96 13.58
C ALA A 54 12.18 -9.26 15.05
N PRO A 55 12.56 -10.50 15.39
CA PRO A 55 13.09 -10.83 16.70
C PRO A 55 14.29 -9.96 17.08
N ALA A 56 14.48 -9.73 18.38
CA ALA A 56 15.59 -8.93 18.87
C ALA A 56 16.94 -9.46 18.35
N GLY A 57 17.79 -8.55 17.87
CA GLY A 57 19.10 -8.89 17.32
C GLY A 57 19.12 -9.36 15.85
N THR A 58 17.98 -9.33 15.16
CA THR A 58 17.96 -9.66 13.72
C THR A 58 18.77 -8.63 12.94
N PRO A 59 19.85 -9.05 12.22
CA PRO A 59 20.69 -8.13 11.48
C PRO A 59 19.92 -7.38 10.38
N GLY A 60 20.12 -6.06 10.29
CA GLY A 60 19.51 -5.21 9.27
C GLY A 60 18.04 -4.85 9.50
N GLU A 61 17.42 -5.35 10.58
CA GLU A 61 16.01 -5.08 10.89
C GLU A 61 15.81 -4.21 12.14
N TYR A 62 16.89 -3.62 12.63
CA TYR A 62 16.87 -2.70 13.79
C TYR A 62 17.49 -1.37 13.42
N VAL A 63 16.97 -0.30 14.04
CA VAL A 63 17.52 1.05 13.89
C VAL A 63 18.92 1.08 14.49
N THR A 64 19.92 1.39 13.66
CA THR A 64 21.34 1.45 14.05
C THR A 64 21.92 2.87 14.04
N VAL A 65 21.10 3.87 13.69
CA VAL A 65 21.53 5.28 13.69
C VAL A 65 21.86 5.70 15.12
N PRO A 66 23.12 6.10 15.43
CA PRO A 66 23.54 6.39 16.79
C PRO A 66 22.71 7.51 17.45
N ASP A 67 22.46 8.58 16.70
CA ASP A 67 21.82 9.81 17.16
C ASP A 67 20.40 9.95 16.62
N ILE A 68 19.65 8.84 16.59
CA ILE A 68 18.28 8.82 16.03
C ILE A 68 17.35 9.85 16.71
N ASP A 69 17.55 10.11 17.99
CA ASP A 69 16.85 11.11 18.78
C ASP A 69 17.13 12.56 18.32
N GLN A 70 18.27 12.80 17.66
CA GLN A 70 18.64 14.10 17.09
C GLN A 70 18.18 14.27 15.64
N VAL A 71 17.69 13.21 15.00
CA VAL A 71 17.22 13.27 13.60
C VAL A 71 15.81 13.85 13.56
N PRO A 72 15.59 15.01 12.92
CA PRO A 72 14.27 15.61 12.83
C PRO A 72 13.24 14.64 12.17
N GLY A 73 12.10 14.50 12.80
CA GLY A 73 11.02 13.64 12.30
C GLY A 73 11.14 12.15 12.60
N SER A 74 12.25 11.69 13.20
CA SER A 74 12.45 10.28 13.56
C SER A 74 11.59 9.81 14.74
N GLY A 75 11.14 10.74 15.59
CA GLY A 75 10.53 10.44 16.88
C GLY A 75 11.47 9.83 17.92
N GLY A 76 12.76 9.70 17.62
CA GLY A 76 13.78 9.15 18.53
C GLY A 76 13.62 7.67 18.86
N ILE A 77 12.82 6.93 18.10
CA ILE A 77 12.47 5.54 18.41
C ILE A 77 13.62 4.62 18.01
N ARG A 78 14.11 3.85 18.99
CA ARG A 78 15.07 2.77 18.80
C ARG A 78 14.33 1.45 18.88
N GLY A 79 14.54 0.57 17.91
CA GLY A 79 13.86 -0.73 17.92
C GLY A 79 13.83 -1.39 16.55
N PRO A 80 12.97 -2.40 16.40
CA PRO A 80 12.78 -3.07 15.12
C PRO A 80 12.14 -2.12 14.10
N ILE A 81 12.53 -2.26 12.84
CA ILE A 81 11.93 -1.52 11.72
C ILE A 81 10.54 -2.07 11.43
N GLY A 82 10.41 -3.41 11.34
CA GLY A 82 9.13 -4.08 11.07
C GLY A 82 8.56 -3.81 9.68
N LEU A 83 7.32 -4.25 9.46
CA LEU A 83 6.61 -4.07 8.18
C LEU A 83 5.77 -2.80 8.12
N GLY A 84 5.40 -2.20 9.24
CA GLY A 84 4.44 -1.10 9.29
C GLY A 84 3.00 -1.52 9.01
N PHE A 85 2.07 -0.57 9.12
CA PHE A 85 0.65 -0.81 8.86
C PHE A 85 0.38 -1.01 7.37
N ARG A 86 -0.68 -1.78 7.06
CA ARG A 86 -1.02 -2.09 5.67
C ARG A 86 -1.36 -0.84 4.87
N VAL A 87 -0.90 -0.83 3.62
CA VAL A 87 -1.23 0.18 2.62
C VAL A 87 -1.96 -0.50 1.45
N PRO A 88 -2.83 0.21 0.72
CA PRO A 88 -3.43 -0.34 -0.49
C PRO A 88 -2.38 -0.64 -1.55
N CYS A 89 -2.52 -1.81 -2.19
CA CYS A 89 -1.73 -2.18 -3.35
C CYS A 89 -2.61 -2.88 -4.38
N PHE A 90 -2.49 -2.50 -5.64
CA PHE A 90 -3.23 -3.08 -6.76
C PHE A 90 -2.23 -3.61 -7.78
N VAL A 91 -2.47 -4.83 -8.25
CA VAL A 91 -1.75 -5.43 -9.38
C VAL A 91 -2.72 -5.62 -10.52
N ILE A 92 -2.53 -4.87 -11.60
CA ILE A 92 -3.44 -4.81 -12.73
C ILE A 92 -2.69 -5.30 -13.98
N SER A 93 -3.11 -6.45 -14.50
CA SER A 93 -2.44 -7.11 -15.63
C SER A 93 -3.44 -8.06 -16.32
N PRO A 94 -3.28 -8.40 -17.59
CA PRO A 94 -4.01 -9.49 -18.21
C PRO A 94 -3.88 -10.82 -17.46
N TYR A 95 -2.85 -10.98 -16.64
CA TYR A 95 -2.54 -12.19 -15.87
C TYR A 95 -2.92 -12.09 -14.39
N SER A 96 -3.25 -10.91 -13.88
CA SER A 96 -3.84 -10.75 -12.56
C SER A 96 -5.36 -10.85 -12.69
N ARG A 97 -5.90 -12.00 -12.34
CA ARG A 97 -7.31 -12.29 -12.58
C ARG A 97 -8.15 -11.77 -11.43
N GLY A 98 -8.57 -10.55 -11.61
CA GLY A 98 -9.44 -9.89 -10.64
C GLY A 98 -10.94 -10.01 -10.96
N PRO A 99 -11.81 -9.56 -10.05
CA PRO A 99 -11.39 -9.00 -8.75
C PRO A 99 -11.07 -10.12 -7.75
N GLN A 100 -9.82 -10.23 -7.35
CA GLN A 100 -9.38 -11.20 -6.35
C GLN A 100 -8.54 -10.51 -5.28
N MET A 101 -8.65 -11.01 -4.05
CA MET A 101 -7.78 -10.62 -2.95
C MET A 101 -6.70 -11.68 -2.79
N VAL A 102 -5.44 -11.25 -2.87
CA VAL A 102 -4.29 -12.10 -2.54
C VAL A 102 -4.01 -11.95 -1.04
N HIS A 103 -3.92 -13.07 -0.33
CA HIS A 103 -3.78 -13.09 1.13
C HIS A 103 -2.33 -13.19 1.62
N ASP A 104 -1.38 -13.31 0.71
CA ASP A 104 0.04 -13.30 1.06
C ASP A 104 0.43 -11.94 1.66
N THR A 105 1.35 -11.99 2.62
CA THR A 105 1.92 -10.77 3.16
C THR A 105 2.92 -10.19 2.18
N PHE A 106 2.69 -8.97 1.74
CA PHE A 106 3.63 -8.20 0.93
C PHE A 106 4.05 -6.93 1.67
N ASP A 107 5.22 -6.41 1.32
CA ASP A 107 5.65 -5.08 1.67
C ASP A 107 6.21 -4.35 0.44
N HIS A 108 6.71 -3.13 0.59
CA HIS A 108 7.28 -2.39 -0.53
C HIS A 108 8.47 -3.09 -1.18
N THR A 109 9.21 -3.94 -0.42
CA THR A 109 10.32 -4.70 -0.95
C THR A 109 9.90 -5.92 -1.77
N SER A 110 8.63 -6.33 -1.66
CA SER A 110 8.08 -7.42 -2.48
C SER A 110 8.12 -7.09 -3.98
N GLN A 111 7.98 -5.79 -4.34
CA GLN A 111 8.14 -5.33 -5.72
C GLN A 111 9.57 -5.53 -6.22
N LEU A 112 10.57 -5.29 -5.37
CA LEU A 112 11.97 -5.54 -5.69
C LEU A 112 12.22 -7.03 -5.89
N ARG A 113 11.62 -7.88 -5.07
CA ARG A 113 11.69 -9.34 -5.22
C ARG A 113 11.03 -9.84 -6.51
N LEU A 114 9.94 -9.21 -6.92
CA LEU A 114 9.34 -9.50 -8.23
C LEU A 114 10.31 -9.17 -9.37
N LEU A 115 11.00 -8.03 -9.31
CA LEU A 115 12.02 -7.66 -10.29
C LEU A 115 13.23 -8.62 -10.23
N GLU A 116 13.66 -9.01 -9.04
CA GLU A 116 14.69 -10.02 -8.82
C GLU A 116 14.32 -11.34 -9.52
N THR A 117 13.10 -11.83 -9.28
CA THR A 117 12.58 -13.05 -9.92
C THR A 117 12.47 -12.90 -11.43
N ARG A 118 12.03 -11.76 -11.92
CA ARG A 118 11.80 -11.52 -13.35
C ARG A 118 13.09 -11.32 -14.15
N PHE A 119 14.07 -10.65 -13.57
CA PHE A 119 15.28 -10.21 -14.29
C PHE A 119 16.56 -10.88 -13.80
N GLY A 120 16.52 -11.66 -12.73
CA GLY A 120 17.70 -12.34 -12.17
C GLY A 120 18.69 -11.37 -11.50
N VAL A 121 18.27 -10.16 -11.16
CA VAL A 121 19.13 -9.15 -10.53
C VAL A 121 18.90 -9.19 -9.01
N PRO A 122 19.91 -9.63 -8.22
CA PRO A 122 19.72 -9.78 -6.78
C PRO A 122 19.54 -8.43 -6.06
N VAL A 123 18.75 -8.44 -5.00
CA VAL A 123 18.58 -7.31 -4.04
C VAL A 123 19.39 -7.65 -2.77
N PRO A 124 20.67 -7.26 -2.69
CA PRO A 124 21.58 -7.78 -1.67
C PRO A 124 21.27 -7.33 -0.25
N ASN A 125 20.64 -6.17 -0.10
CA ASN A 125 20.35 -5.57 1.21
C ASN A 125 19.04 -6.07 1.83
N LEU A 126 18.34 -6.99 1.16
CA LEU A 126 17.11 -7.56 1.66
C LEU A 126 17.43 -8.68 2.64
N THR A 127 17.05 -8.50 3.91
CA THR A 127 17.40 -9.45 4.97
C THR A 127 16.73 -10.81 4.79
N ALA A 128 17.32 -11.84 5.37
CA ALA A 128 16.74 -13.19 5.39
C ALA A 128 15.38 -13.21 6.13
N TRP A 129 15.25 -12.44 7.20
CA TRP A 129 14.00 -12.31 7.93
C TRP A 129 12.91 -11.74 7.04
N ARG A 130 13.16 -10.61 6.37
CA ARG A 130 12.18 -9.95 5.51
C ARG A 130 11.76 -10.87 4.36
N ARG A 131 12.71 -11.59 3.76
CA ARG A 131 12.43 -12.61 2.74
C ARG A 131 11.55 -13.76 3.26
N SER A 132 11.62 -14.08 4.55
CA SER A 132 10.84 -15.18 5.13
C SER A 132 9.40 -14.77 5.48
N VAL A 133 9.16 -13.49 5.77
CA VAL A 133 7.85 -12.99 6.20
C VAL A 133 7.05 -12.30 5.09
N THR A 134 7.69 -11.98 3.95
CA THR A 134 7.03 -11.35 2.80
C THR A 134 7.13 -12.20 1.54
N GLY A 135 6.09 -12.17 0.72
CA GLY A 135 6.07 -12.78 -0.61
C GLY A 135 6.80 -11.93 -1.66
N ASP A 136 6.97 -12.49 -2.85
CA ASP A 136 7.63 -11.86 -4.01
C ASP A 136 6.64 -11.38 -5.08
N MET A 137 5.37 -11.32 -4.75
CA MET A 137 4.24 -10.92 -5.61
C MET A 137 3.96 -11.87 -6.80
N THR A 138 4.67 -12.97 -6.98
CA THR A 138 4.39 -13.91 -8.08
C THR A 138 3.01 -14.54 -7.97
N SER A 139 2.48 -14.72 -6.75
CA SER A 139 1.12 -15.20 -6.47
C SER A 139 0.01 -14.28 -6.95
N THR A 140 0.32 -13.03 -7.30
CA THR A 140 -0.65 -12.10 -7.88
C THR A 140 -0.96 -12.39 -9.35
N PHE A 141 -0.20 -13.27 -9.99
CA PHE A 141 -0.34 -13.62 -11.41
C PHE A 141 -0.74 -15.07 -11.59
N ASN A 142 -1.50 -15.33 -12.63
CA ASN A 142 -1.82 -16.68 -13.09
C ASN A 142 -1.45 -16.83 -14.57
N PHE A 143 -0.28 -17.37 -14.83
CA PHE A 143 0.21 -17.64 -16.19
C PHE A 143 -0.23 -18.99 -16.75
N ALA A 144 -0.90 -19.84 -15.96
CA ALA A 144 -1.39 -21.15 -16.40
C ALA A 144 -2.61 -21.07 -17.32
N VAL A 145 -3.21 -19.89 -17.45
CA VAL A 145 -4.39 -19.64 -18.26
C VAL A 145 -4.14 -18.46 -19.18
N PRO A 146 -4.83 -18.41 -20.34
CA PRO A 146 -4.68 -17.29 -21.28
C PRO A 146 -4.93 -15.93 -20.61
N PRO A 147 -4.26 -14.87 -21.07
CA PRO A 147 -4.47 -13.53 -20.52
C PRO A 147 -5.92 -13.08 -20.69
N ASN A 148 -6.44 -12.40 -19.69
CA ASN A 148 -7.74 -11.77 -19.79
C ASN A 148 -7.58 -10.39 -20.44
N SER A 149 -7.99 -10.26 -21.69
CA SER A 149 -7.97 -9.00 -22.43
C SER A 149 -9.28 -8.21 -22.36
N SER A 150 -10.29 -8.73 -21.64
CA SER A 150 -11.54 -7.98 -21.45
C SER A 150 -11.37 -6.92 -20.37
N TRP A 151 -11.90 -5.73 -20.64
CA TRP A 151 -11.85 -4.60 -19.73
C TRP A 151 -13.23 -4.03 -19.45
N PRO A 152 -13.50 -3.62 -18.22
CA PRO A 152 -14.66 -2.81 -17.94
C PRO A 152 -14.53 -1.45 -18.63
N ASN A 153 -15.66 -0.80 -18.87
CA ASN A 153 -15.63 0.57 -19.34
C ASN A 153 -14.92 1.45 -18.30
N LEU A 154 -13.84 2.10 -18.69
CA LEU A 154 -13.09 3.04 -17.85
C LEU A 154 -13.61 4.48 -17.95
N ASP A 155 -14.76 4.65 -18.58
CA ASP A 155 -15.38 5.98 -18.66
C ASP A 155 -16.21 6.22 -17.41
N TYR A 156 -15.65 6.98 -16.48
CA TYR A 156 -16.32 7.39 -15.26
C TYR A 156 -16.72 8.86 -15.39
N PRO A 157 -18.00 9.15 -15.72
CA PRO A 157 -18.50 10.51 -15.82
C PRO A 157 -18.25 11.29 -14.53
N GLY A 158 -17.71 12.48 -14.64
CA GLY A 158 -17.42 13.33 -13.49
C GLY A 158 -16.13 13.05 -12.74
N LEU A 159 -15.39 11.97 -13.02
CA LEU A 159 -14.12 11.71 -12.33
C LEU A 159 -13.11 12.85 -12.52
N HIS A 160 -13.01 13.39 -13.74
CA HIS A 160 -12.17 14.55 -14.00
C HIS A 160 -12.61 15.77 -13.19
N ALA A 161 -13.92 16.06 -13.15
CA ALA A 161 -14.45 17.16 -12.35
C ALA A 161 -14.13 16.97 -10.86
N LEU A 162 -14.34 15.76 -10.31
CA LEU A 162 -13.99 15.42 -8.94
C LEU A 162 -12.49 15.56 -8.65
N SER A 163 -11.64 15.27 -9.64
CA SER A 163 -10.19 15.37 -9.49
C SER A 163 -9.66 16.80 -9.36
N THR A 164 -10.47 17.77 -9.73
CA THR A 164 -10.12 19.20 -9.71
C THR A 164 -10.78 19.98 -8.57
N VAL A 165 -11.75 19.36 -7.86
CA VAL A 165 -12.41 20.00 -6.72
C VAL A 165 -11.45 20.07 -5.53
N PRO A 166 -11.16 21.28 -5.00
CA PRO A 166 -10.33 21.38 -3.79
C PRO A 166 -11.03 20.72 -2.62
N GLN A 167 -10.42 19.69 -2.04
CA GLN A 167 -10.95 19.02 -0.84
C GLN A 167 -10.78 19.83 0.46
N CYS A 168 -10.18 20.98 0.40
CA CYS A 168 -9.72 21.71 1.58
C CYS A 168 -10.70 22.70 2.18
N VAL A 169 -11.86 22.87 1.60
CA VAL A 169 -12.89 23.78 2.19
C VAL A 169 -13.37 23.27 3.55
N PRO A 170 -13.54 21.96 3.82
CA PRO A 170 -13.89 21.47 5.15
C PRO A 170 -12.74 21.48 6.16
N ASN A 171 -11.47 21.43 5.72
CA ASN A 171 -10.34 21.34 6.65
C ASN A 171 -10.14 22.62 7.47
N ALA A 172 -10.55 23.77 6.99
CA ALA A 172 -10.56 24.98 7.81
C ALA A 172 -11.57 24.87 8.97
N ALA A 173 -12.71 24.20 8.75
CA ALA A 173 -13.71 23.94 9.78
C ALA A 173 -13.29 22.75 10.68
N LEU A 174 -12.74 21.66 10.11
CA LEU A 174 -12.24 20.51 10.86
C LEU A 174 -10.96 20.84 11.65
N GLY A 175 -10.10 21.70 11.13
CA GLY A 175 -8.92 22.19 11.85
C GLY A 175 -9.26 22.97 13.11
N THR A 176 -10.48 23.52 13.21
CA THR A 176 -10.97 24.16 14.44
C THR A 176 -11.52 23.16 15.45
N ILE A 177 -12.04 22.03 15.00
CA ILE A 177 -12.61 21.00 15.89
C ILE A 177 -11.53 20.23 16.64
N ASN A 178 -10.37 19.99 16.02
CA ASN A 178 -9.25 19.27 16.65
C ASN A 178 -8.19 20.15 17.32
N ARG A 179 -8.28 21.47 17.17
CA ARG A 179 -7.37 22.40 17.86
C ARG A 179 -7.80 22.54 19.32
N GLY A 180 -7.28 21.71 20.18
CA GLY A 180 -7.47 21.87 21.60
C GLY A 180 -7.74 20.61 22.40
N ILE A 181 -7.90 19.47 21.75
CA ILE A 181 -7.89 18.18 22.45
C ILE A 181 -6.50 17.59 22.26
N PRO A 182 -5.58 17.72 23.23
CA PRO A 182 -4.30 17.04 23.11
C PRO A 182 -4.56 15.54 23.06
N TYR A 183 -4.13 14.89 21.98
CA TYR A 183 -4.12 13.44 21.93
C TYR A 183 -3.25 12.95 23.10
N ARG A 184 -3.88 12.26 24.03
CA ARG A 184 -3.16 11.59 25.11
C ARG A 184 -2.99 10.14 24.71
N VAL A 185 -1.75 9.74 24.58
CA VAL A 185 -1.41 8.33 24.48
C VAL A 185 -1.91 7.64 25.75
N PRO A 186 -2.75 6.60 25.66
CA PRO A 186 -3.17 5.88 26.84
C PRO A 186 -1.99 5.33 27.64
N ASP A 187 -2.04 5.46 28.94
CA ASP A 187 -1.05 4.89 29.85
C ASP A 187 -1.78 3.97 30.85
N PRO A 188 -1.51 2.66 30.87
CA PRO A 188 -0.53 1.93 30.07
C PRO A 188 -0.99 1.74 28.60
N GLN A 189 -0.04 1.73 27.67
CA GLN A 189 -0.30 1.33 26.31
C GLN A 189 -0.50 -0.21 26.29
N ILE A 190 -1.66 -0.62 25.81
CA ILE A 190 -1.94 -2.04 25.59
C ILE A 190 -1.74 -2.29 24.10
N MET A 191 -0.81 -3.18 23.75
CA MET A 191 -0.65 -3.64 22.37
C MET A 191 -1.95 -4.27 21.89
N PRO A 192 -2.48 -3.88 20.74
CA PRO A 192 -3.64 -4.55 20.18
C PRO A 192 -3.29 -6.01 19.91
N THR A 193 -4.15 -6.91 20.36
CA THR A 193 -4.04 -8.33 20.01
C THR A 193 -4.64 -8.56 18.65
N GLN A 194 -3.95 -9.35 17.83
CA GLN A 194 -4.51 -9.75 16.54
C GLN A 194 -5.76 -10.60 16.77
N GLU A 195 -6.82 -10.28 16.05
CA GLU A 195 -8.03 -11.13 16.05
C GLU A 195 -7.67 -12.52 15.54
N THR A 196 -8.05 -13.54 16.30
CA THR A 196 -7.61 -14.92 16.07
C THR A 196 -8.21 -15.58 14.84
N THR A 197 -9.24 -15.01 14.24
CA THR A 197 -9.77 -15.42 12.92
C THR A 197 -10.75 -14.34 12.45
N PRO A 198 -10.41 -13.51 11.48
CA PRO A 198 -11.43 -12.68 10.85
C PRO A 198 -12.37 -13.62 10.08
N THR A 199 -13.53 -13.90 10.65
CA THR A 199 -14.66 -14.43 9.88
C THR A 199 -15.09 -13.33 8.91
N ARG A 200 -14.47 -13.32 7.74
CA ARG A 200 -14.91 -12.46 6.64
C ARG A 200 -16.15 -13.10 6.05
N GLY A 201 -17.32 -12.67 6.54
CA GLY A 201 -18.50 -12.74 5.72
C GLY A 201 -18.24 -11.93 4.47
N ILE A 202 -18.39 -12.53 3.29
CA ILE A 202 -18.49 -11.78 2.04
C ILE A 202 -19.67 -10.82 2.25
N PRO A 203 -19.51 -9.48 2.08
CA PRO A 203 -20.64 -8.60 2.16
C PRO A 203 -21.66 -9.04 1.11
N SER A 204 -22.78 -9.57 1.54
CA SER A 204 -23.90 -9.91 0.68
C SER A 204 -24.76 -8.66 0.51
N GLY A 205 -24.28 -7.72 -0.29
CA GLY A 205 -25.01 -6.53 -0.65
C GLY A 205 -24.36 -5.81 -1.82
N PRO A 206 -25.13 -5.16 -2.70
CA PRO A 206 -24.53 -4.36 -3.75
C PRO A 206 -23.73 -3.22 -3.13
N CYS A 207 -22.47 -3.08 -3.54
CA CYS A 207 -21.71 -1.86 -3.33
C CYS A 207 -22.34 -0.70 -4.10
#